data_988ee6c246ccce26e55dbb7484a6e032
#
_entry.id   988ee6c246ccce26e55dbb7484a6e032
#
_cell.length_a   1.000
_cell.length_b   1.000
_cell.length_c   1.000
_cell.angle_alpha   90.00
_cell.angle_beta   90.00
_cell.angle_gamma   90.00
#
_symmetry.space_group_name_H-M   'P 1'
#
loop_
_entity.id
_entity.type
_entity.pdbx_description
1 polymer ?
#
loop_
_entity_poly.entity_id
_entity_poly.type
_entity_poly.pdbx_seq_one_letter_code
_entity_poly.pdbx_strand_id
1 'polypeptide(L)'
;MKVDTLIVKGLEAKNNPHKAVVPPIYLATTFVQEGLGEFGKFAYSRSANPTRNAFEEIFAKFEESKFAFALASGMAATSAVFGLLKSGDKVILNSNVYGGTYRYANGLFDAYGIKFELADDLNKITKLDDDVKMIFIETPSNPLLRVTDIARLAKLAHEKGALVVVDNTFLTPYYQKPLKFGADIAVYSATKYIGGHADVIAGVVTTNDEKLAERIAFMKNTLGATLSPLEAYSLIKGLKTLSVRFDRQSQNTLQIIDFLKNSDAVKVIHYAGSYSAEEKAVQEAQASGIGALISFELKDGYDKNIFVKNLELFDLAVSLGGVESLICHPASMTHESYDKALQEKIGISDGLLRLAIGIENADDLIFDLEQAIKKAKI
;
A
#
# COMPACT_ATOMS: atom_id res chain seq x y z
N MET A 1 15.24 -12.66 14.91
CA MET A 1 15.97 -11.40 14.59
C MET A 1 14.96 -10.30 14.63
N LYS A 2 15.25 -9.12 15.23
CA LYS A 2 14.33 -7.97 15.20
C LYS A 2 14.22 -7.42 13.78
N VAL A 3 13.12 -6.76 13.46
CA VAL A 3 12.79 -6.31 12.10
C VAL A 3 13.86 -5.42 11.46
N ASP A 4 14.40 -4.46 12.21
CA ASP A 4 15.47 -3.57 11.72
C ASP A 4 16.73 -4.33 11.28
N THR A 5 17.13 -5.30 12.08
CA THR A 5 18.28 -6.17 11.75
C THR A 5 17.94 -7.09 10.57
N LEU A 6 16.70 -7.57 10.49
CA LEU A 6 16.24 -8.45 9.43
C LEU A 6 16.29 -7.75 8.06
N ILE A 7 15.73 -6.56 7.93
CA ILE A 7 15.71 -5.82 6.65
C ILE A 7 17.10 -5.39 6.19
N VAL A 8 18.04 -5.19 7.12
CA VAL A 8 19.44 -4.84 6.80
C VAL A 8 20.29 -6.08 6.48
N LYS A 9 20.13 -7.17 7.23
CA LYS A 9 21.02 -8.35 7.21
C LYS A 9 20.36 -9.65 6.75
N GLY A 10 19.06 -9.66 6.48
CA GLY A 10 18.30 -10.88 6.17
C GLY A 10 18.66 -11.55 4.84
N LEU A 11 19.37 -10.85 3.94
CA LEU A 11 20.02 -11.45 2.78
C LEU A 11 21.43 -11.89 3.17
N GLU A 12 21.65 -13.19 3.19
CA GLU A 12 22.94 -13.76 3.60
C GLU A 12 24.01 -13.53 2.52
N ALA A 13 25.01 -12.72 2.83
CA ALA A 13 26.20 -12.55 1.99
C ALA A 13 26.94 -13.89 1.74
N LYS A 14 26.73 -14.89 2.61
CA LYS A 14 27.32 -16.23 2.51
C LYS A 14 26.91 -16.98 1.25
N ASN A 15 25.72 -16.73 0.74
CA ASN A 15 25.18 -17.35 -0.48
C ASN A 15 25.65 -16.66 -1.77
N ASN A 16 26.42 -15.58 -1.65
CA ASN A 16 27.02 -14.88 -2.79
C ASN A 16 28.39 -15.50 -3.09
N PRO A 17 28.68 -15.95 -4.33
CA PRO A 17 29.96 -16.55 -4.70
C PRO A 17 31.16 -15.68 -4.37
N HIS A 18 31.02 -14.37 -4.43
CA HIS A 18 32.04 -13.37 -4.14
C HIS A 18 31.96 -12.79 -2.73
N LYS A 19 31.05 -13.27 -1.87
CA LYS A 19 30.82 -12.76 -0.50
C LYS A 19 30.58 -11.25 -0.44
N ALA A 20 29.99 -10.67 -1.51
CA ALA A 20 29.62 -9.26 -1.53
C ALA A 20 28.54 -8.98 -0.47
N VAL A 21 28.65 -7.84 0.20
CA VAL A 21 27.70 -7.39 1.26
C VAL A 21 26.29 -7.16 0.70
N VAL A 22 26.20 -6.82 -0.59
CA VAL A 22 24.93 -6.63 -1.32
C VAL A 22 24.79 -7.72 -2.39
N PRO A 23 23.55 -8.15 -2.72
CA PRO A 23 23.36 -9.12 -3.79
C PRO A 23 23.77 -8.53 -5.16
N PRO A 24 24.32 -9.34 -6.07
CA PRO A 24 24.59 -8.90 -7.44
C PRO A 24 23.28 -8.67 -8.22
N ILE A 25 23.37 -7.84 -9.26
CA ILE A 25 22.26 -7.62 -10.19
C ILE A 25 22.44 -8.54 -11.40
N TYR A 26 21.53 -9.48 -11.59
CA TYR A 26 21.49 -10.40 -12.72
C TYR A 26 20.53 -9.87 -13.79
N LEU A 27 21.05 -9.17 -14.80
CA LEU A 27 20.24 -8.66 -15.91
C LEU A 27 19.95 -9.71 -17.00
N ALA A 28 20.42 -10.93 -16.82
CA ALA A 28 20.23 -12.03 -17.76
C ALA A 28 18.75 -12.34 -17.97
N THR A 29 18.35 -12.51 -19.23
CA THR A 29 17.00 -12.98 -19.61
C THR A 29 16.88 -14.49 -19.48
N THR A 30 17.93 -15.24 -19.81
CA THR A 30 17.95 -16.70 -19.88
C THR A 30 19.19 -17.26 -19.19
N PHE A 31 19.09 -18.51 -18.78
CA PHE A 31 20.14 -19.22 -18.06
C PHE A 31 20.41 -20.57 -18.73
N VAL A 32 21.68 -20.97 -18.83
CA VAL A 32 22.11 -22.26 -19.39
C VAL A 32 21.58 -23.41 -18.51
N GLN A 33 21.07 -24.46 -19.15
CA GLN A 33 20.57 -25.66 -18.50
C GLN A 33 21.56 -26.82 -18.68
N GLU A 34 21.52 -27.79 -17.79
CA GLU A 34 22.49 -28.92 -17.79
C GLU A 34 22.14 -29.98 -18.84
N GLY A 35 20.84 -30.15 -19.15
CA GLY A 35 20.38 -31.15 -20.15
C GLY A 35 18.94 -30.95 -20.56
N LEU A 36 18.47 -31.78 -21.50
CA LEU A 36 17.08 -31.77 -21.95
C LEU A 36 16.16 -32.25 -20.81
N GLY A 37 15.29 -31.32 -20.33
CA GLY A 37 14.41 -31.59 -19.18
C GLY A 37 15.08 -31.44 -17.81
N GLU A 38 16.35 -31.11 -17.75
CA GLU A 38 17.13 -30.91 -16.52
C GLU A 38 17.26 -29.41 -16.25
N PHE A 39 16.17 -28.83 -15.71
CA PHE A 39 16.11 -27.40 -15.41
C PHE A 39 16.79 -27.11 -14.06
N GLY A 40 17.74 -26.17 -14.06
CA GLY A 40 18.29 -25.59 -12.83
C GLY A 40 17.27 -24.69 -12.13
N LYS A 41 17.70 -24.08 -11.00
CA LYS A 41 16.87 -23.13 -10.24
C LYS A 41 16.36 -21.94 -11.08
N PHE A 42 17.12 -21.54 -12.09
CA PHE A 42 16.79 -20.45 -12.99
C PHE A 42 16.86 -20.92 -14.45
N ALA A 43 15.84 -20.61 -15.22
CA ALA A 43 15.80 -20.91 -16.65
C ALA A 43 15.52 -19.63 -17.46
N TYR A 44 14.54 -18.86 -17.02
CA TYR A 44 14.09 -17.64 -17.72
C TYR A 44 13.63 -16.58 -16.71
N SER A 45 14.08 -15.34 -16.87
CA SER A 45 13.91 -14.26 -15.87
C SER A 45 12.46 -13.83 -15.65
N ARG A 46 11.54 -14.04 -16.60
CA ARG A 46 10.11 -13.80 -16.35
C ARG A 46 9.60 -14.71 -15.22
N SER A 47 10.00 -15.97 -15.20
CA SER A 47 9.58 -16.93 -14.17
C SER A 47 10.35 -16.71 -12.87
N ALA A 48 11.69 -16.72 -12.92
CA ALA A 48 12.56 -16.55 -11.75
C ALA A 48 13.87 -15.83 -12.15
N ASN A 49 14.34 -14.92 -11.28
CA ASN A 49 15.60 -14.21 -11.46
C ASN A 49 16.33 -14.10 -10.12
N PRO A 50 17.63 -14.33 -10.02
CA PRO A 50 18.34 -14.32 -8.73
C PRO A 50 18.16 -13.03 -7.92
N THR A 51 18.20 -11.86 -8.54
CA THR A 51 18.05 -10.57 -7.86
C THR A 51 16.62 -10.35 -7.37
N ARG A 52 15.61 -10.64 -8.23
CA ARG A 52 14.20 -10.55 -7.82
C ARG A 52 13.89 -11.56 -6.72
N ASN A 53 14.36 -12.79 -6.82
CA ASN A 53 14.13 -13.80 -5.79
C ASN A 53 14.77 -13.40 -4.45
N ALA A 54 15.94 -12.73 -4.47
CA ALA A 54 16.54 -12.19 -3.25
C ALA A 54 15.65 -11.14 -2.58
N PHE A 55 14.99 -10.26 -3.37
CA PHE A 55 14.02 -9.33 -2.84
C PHE A 55 12.77 -10.05 -2.30
N GLU A 56 12.22 -11.01 -3.06
CA GLU A 56 11.06 -11.82 -2.64
C GLU A 56 11.35 -12.56 -1.33
N GLU A 57 12.54 -13.13 -1.17
CA GLU A 57 12.98 -13.85 0.05
C GLU A 57 13.03 -12.92 1.27
N ILE A 58 13.68 -11.74 1.16
CA ILE A 58 13.77 -10.82 2.29
C ILE A 58 12.41 -10.23 2.63
N PHE A 59 11.56 -9.97 1.63
CA PHE A 59 10.22 -9.45 1.86
C PHE A 59 9.31 -10.48 2.54
N ALA A 60 9.38 -11.76 2.14
CA ALA A 60 8.67 -12.85 2.83
C ALA A 60 9.06 -12.93 4.31
N LYS A 61 10.36 -12.86 4.62
CA LYS A 61 10.84 -12.82 6.02
C LYS A 61 10.35 -11.58 6.76
N PHE A 62 10.30 -10.42 6.09
CA PHE A 62 9.83 -9.16 6.66
C PHE A 62 8.35 -9.18 6.99
N GLU A 63 7.52 -9.75 6.10
CA GLU A 63 6.09 -9.95 6.31
C GLU A 63 5.78 -11.09 7.30
N GLU A 64 6.74 -11.97 7.54
CA GLU A 64 6.57 -13.25 8.23
C GLU A 64 5.60 -14.18 7.47
N SER A 65 5.71 -14.14 6.13
CA SER A 65 4.96 -15.00 5.22
C SER A 65 5.83 -16.14 4.67
N LYS A 66 5.17 -17.22 4.19
CA LYS A 66 5.85 -18.30 3.49
C LYS A 66 6.26 -17.91 2.07
N PHE A 67 5.44 -17.11 1.40
CA PHE A 67 5.62 -16.74 -0.01
C PHE A 67 5.48 -15.24 -0.20
N ALA A 68 6.33 -14.70 -1.07
CA ALA A 68 6.24 -13.34 -1.59
C ALA A 68 6.55 -13.33 -3.08
N PHE A 69 5.82 -12.53 -3.83
CA PHE A 69 5.94 -12.37 -5.28
C PHE A 69 6.09 -10.90 -5.62
N ALA A 70 7.16 -10.55 -6.32
CA ALA A 70 7.41 -9.20 -6.79
C ALA A 70 6.88 -9.01 -8.22
N LEU A 71 6.06 -7.98 -8.40
CA LEU A 71 5.38 -7.64 -9.64
C LEU A 71 5.76 -6.21 -10.10
N ALA A 72 5.53 -5.93 -11.38
CA ALA A 72 5.93 -4.69 -12.04
C ALA A 72 5.24 -3.42 -11.51
N SER A 73 4.16 -3.54 -10.73
CA SER A 73 3.47 -2.40 -10.09
C SER A 73 2.50 -2.89 -9.00
N GLY A 74 2.03 -1.96 -8.14
CA GLY A 74 0.94 -2.25 -7.21
C GLY A 74 -0.32 -2.72 -7.92
N MET A 75 -0.67 -2.11 -9.06
CA MET A 75 -1.82 -2.57 -9.87
C MET A 75 -1.60 -3.95 -10.49
N ALA A 76 -0.37 -4.32 -10.85
CA ALA A 76 -0.05 -5.67 -11.28
C ALA A 76 -0.26 -6.69 -10.14
N ALA A 77 0.09 -6.32 -8.92
CA ALA A 77 -0.18 -7.14 -7.73
C ALA A 77 -1.69 -7.31 -7.48
N THR A 78 -2.44 -6.22 -7.48
CA THR A 78 -3.91 -6.23 -7.35
C THR A 78 -4.58 -7.05 -8.46
N SER A 79 -4.15 -6.88 -9.72
CA SER A 79 -4.67 -7.63 -10.87
C SER A 79 -4.39 -9.13 -10.76
N ALA A 80 -3.21 -9.53 -10.29
CA ALA A 80 -2.87 -10.93 -10.07
C ALA A 80 -3.77 -11.58 -9.01
N VAL A 81 -4.13 -10.84 -7.97
CA VAL A 81 -5.05 -11.30 -6.93
C VAL A 81 -6.48 -11.37 -7.44
N PHE A 82 -6.97 -10.39 -8.17
CA PHE A 82 -8.30 -10.45 -8.80
C PHE A 82 -8.41 -11.56 -9.85
N GLY A 83 -7.30 -11.96 -10.47
CA GLY A 83 -7.24 -13.13 -11.34
C GLY A 83 -7.46 -14.49 -10.65
N LEU A 84 -7.63 -14.53 -9.34
CA LEU A 84 -8.06 -15.70 -8.59
C LEU A 84 -9.58 -15.93 -8.68
N LEU A 85 -10.34 -14.87 -8.96
CA LEU A 85 -11.79 -14.88 -9.12
C LEU A 85 -12.22 -15.56 -10.43
N LYS A 86 -13.44 -16.06 -10.45
CA LYS A 86 -14.07 -16.70 -11.60
C LYS A 86 -15.36 -15.99 -11.96
N SER A 87 -15.84 -16.23 -13.17
CA SER A 87 -17.18 -15.78 -13.58
C SER A 87 -18.24 -16.26 -12.59
N GLY A 88 -19.10 -15.36 -12.13
CA GLY A 88 -20.13 -15.58 -11.12
C GLY A 88 -19.70 -15.19 -9.70
N ASP A 89 -18.41 -15.05 -9.43
CA ASP A 89 -17.92 -14.63 -8.12
C ASP A 89 -18.23 -13.14 -7.86
N LYS A 90 -18.40 -12.81 -6.57
CA LYS A 90 -18.59 -11.44 -6.09
C LYS A 90 -17.43 -11.04 -5.17
N VAL A 91 -16.94 -9.80 -5.32
CA VAL A 91 -15.96 -9.19 -4.40
C VAL A 91 -16.56 -7.97 -3.70
N ILE A 92 -16.27 -7.83 -2.41
CA ILE A 92 -16.61 -6.62 -1.64
C ILE A 92 -15.34 -5.79 -1.45
N LEU A 93 -15.42 -4.49 -1.71
CA LEU A 93 -14.32 -3.53 -1.58
C LEU A 93 -14.73 -2.38 -0.65
N ASN A 94 -13.76 -1.75 0.00
CA ASN A 94 -14.01 -0.43 0.60
C ASN A 94 -14.53 0.53 -0.49
N SER A 95 -15.52 1.35 -0.18
CA SER A 95 -16.00 2.38 -1.12
C SER A 95 -14.94 3.44 -1.41
N ASN A 96 -14.05 3.71 -0.46
CA ASN A 96 -12.92 4.62 -0.56
C ASN A 96 -11.59 3.89 -0.81
N VAL A 97 -11.58 2.83 -1.62
CA VAL A 97 -10.36 2.14 -2.07
C VAL A 97 -9.60 2.99 -3.07
N TYR A 98 -8.30 2.74 -3.23
CA TYR A 98 -7.47 3.41 -4.23
C TYR A 98 -8.16 3.48 -5.61
N GLY A 99 -8.16 4.66 -6.24
CA GLY A 99 -8.85 4.90 -7.51
C GLY A 99 -8.45 3.93 -8.64
N GLY A 100 -7.23 3.41 -8.63
CA GLY A 100 -6.77 2.37 -9.55
C GLY A 100 -7.49 1.03 -9.37
N THR A 101 -7.70 0.62 -8.11
CA THR A 101 -8.43 -0.61 -7.76
C THR A 101 -9.91 -0.50 -8.15
N TYR A 102 -10.55 0.64 -7.84
CA TYR A 102 -11.90 0.94 -8.29
C TYR A 102 -12.02 0.93 -9.81
N ARG A 103 -11.12 1.62 -10.51
CA ARG A 103 -11.11 1.64 -11.99
C ARG A 103 -10.97 0.25 -12.60
N TYR A 104 -10.15 -0.62 -11.99
CA TYR A 104 -10.02 -2.02 -12.42
C TYR A 104 -11.34 -2.76 -12.26
N ALA A 105 -11.96 -2.69 -11.08
CA ALA A 105 -13.23 -3.36 -10.80
C ALA A 105 -14.36 -2.85 -11.72
N ASN A 106 -14.52 -1.53 -11.81
CA ASN A 106 -15.57 -0.91 -12.61
C ASN A 106 -15.37 -1.09 -14.14
N GLY A 107 -14.12 -1.19 -14.61
CA GLY A 107 -13.81 -1.27 -16.04
C GLY A 107 -13.66 -2.69 -16.58
N LEU A 108 -13.35 -3.69 -15.75
CA LEU A 108 -12.97 -5.02 -16.23
C LEU A 108 -13.83 -6.16 -15.67
N PHE A 109 -14.41 -6.02 -14.47
CA PHE A 109 -15.09 -7.14 -13.83
C PHE A 109 -16.31 -7.63 -14.61
N ASP A 110 -17.08 -6.71 -15.20
CA ASP A 110 -18.24 -7.07 -16.02
C ASP A 110 -17.84 -7.97 -17.21
N ALA A 111 -16.75 -7.61 -17.90
CA ALA A 111 -16.22 -8.41 -19.02
C ALA A 111 -15.76 -9.82 -18.61
N TYR A 112 -15.43 -10.02 -17.33
CA TYR A 112 -15.04 -11.33 -16.78
C TYR A 112 -16.21 -12.05 -16.07
N GLY A 113 -17.40 -11.45 -16.06
CA GLY A 113 -18.56 -11.97 -15.35
C GLY A 113 -18.40 -11.96 -13.83
N ILE A 114 -17.56 -11.08 -13.29
CA ILE A 114 -17.32 -10.88 -11.86
C ILE A 114 -18.20 -9.73 -11.38
N LYS A 115 -18.82 -9.88 -10.22
CA LYS A 115 -19.59 -8.83 -9.55
C LYS A 115 -18.75 -8.14 -8.51
N PHE A 116 -19.03 -6.86 -8.24
CA PHE A 116 -18.43 -6.19 -7.08
C PHE A 116 -19.44 -5.30 -6.35
N GLU A 117 -19.17 -5.08 -5.08
CA GLU A 117 -19.94 -4.22 -4.20
C GLU A 117 -18.99 -3.28 -3.46
N LEU A 118 -19.35 -2.00 -3.38
CA LEU A 118 -18.65 -1.00 -2.59
C LEU A 118 -19.32 -0.88 -1.23
N ALA A 119 -18.59 -1.20 -0.17
CA ALA A 119 -19.05 -1.05 1.21
C ALA A 119 -18.57 0.27 1.79
N ASP A 120 -19.49 1.12 2.24
CA ASP A 120 -19.15 2.41 2.86
C ASP A 120 -18.41 2.24 4.18
N ASP A 121 -18.68 1.14 4.90
CA ASP A 121 -17.98 0.76 6.11
C ASP A 121 -17.94 -0.77 6.24
N LEU A 122 -16.80 -1.37 5.95
CA LEU A 122 -16.59 -2.82 6.06
C LEU A 122 -16.80 -3.33 7.50
N ASN A 123 -16.58 -2.49 8.52
CA ASN A 123 -16.80 -2.89 9.91
C ASN A 123 -18.28 -3.11 10.25
N LYS A 124 -19.21 -2.63 9.43
CA LYS A 124 -20.66 -2.84 9.61
C LYS A 124 -21.18 -4.10 8.95
N ILE A 125 -20.39 -4.78 8.13
CA ILE A 125 -20.81 -6.04 7.52
C ILE A 125 -20.92 -7.14 8.59
N THR A 126 -22.10 -7.71 8.74
CA THR A 126 -22.38 -8.77 9.71
C THR A 126 -22.72 -10.10 9.06
N LYS A 127 -22.98 -10.12 7.74
CA LYS A 127 -23.34 -11.31 6.96
C LYS A 127 -22.83 -11.16 5.54
N LEU A 128 -22.43 -12.26 4.93
CA LEU A 128 -22.03 -12.33 3.52
C LEU A 128 -23.00 -13.22 2.73
N ASP A 129 -23.27 -12.83 1.49
CA ASP A 129 -23.97 -13.65 0.51
C ASP A 129 -23.07 -14.82 0.07
N ASP A 130 -23.68 -15.90 -0.43
CA ASP A 130 -22.96 -17.13 -0.80
C ASP A 130 -22.10 -16.97 -2.07
N ASP A 131 -22.39 -15.97 -2.92
CA ASP A 131 -21.60 -15.64 -4.10
C ASP A 131 -20.36 -14.77 -3.78
N VAL A 132 -20.24 -14.21 -2.59
CA VAL A 132 -19.05 -13.48 -2.15
C VAL A 132 -17.89 -14.47 -1.99
N LYS A 133 -16.82 -14.24 -2.77
CA LYS A 133 -15.60 -15.07 -2.76
C LYS A 133 -14.34 -14.31 -2.33
N MET A 134 -14.45 -12.99 -2.23
CA MET A 134 -13.34 -12.17 -1.76
C MET A 134 -13.86 -10.90 -1.05
N ILE A 135 -13.20 -10.54 0.04
CA ILE A 135 -13.26 -9.19 0.62
C ILE A 135 -11.88 -8.57 0.40
N PHE A 136 -11.82 -7.46 -0.34
CA PHE A 136 -10.59 -6.70 -0.55
C PHE A 136 -10.62 -5.47 0.33
N ILE A 137 -9.72 -5.42 1.30
CA ILE A 137 -9.63 -4.41 2.36
C ILE A 137 -8.43 -3.50 2.06
N GLU A 138 -8.63 -2.19 2.05
CA GLU A 138 -7.55 -1.22 2.16
C GLU A 138 -7.63 -0.58 3.55
N THR A 139 -6.60 -0.80 4.38
CA THR A 139 -6.60 -0.31 5.76
C THR A 139 -5.20 0.08 6.24
N PRO A 140 -4.99 1.38 6.65
CA PRO A 140 -5.93 2.49 6.52
C PRO A 140 -6.28 2.80 5.06
N SER A 141 -7.50 3.30 4.80
CA SER A 141 -8.00 3.55 3.45
C SER A 141 -7.52 4.90 2.87
N ASN A 142 -7.52 5.04 1.57
CA ASN A 142 -7.14 6.26 0.85
C ASN A 142 -8.38 6.98 0.29
N PRO A 143 -8.61 8.27 0.55
CA PRO A 143 -7.74 9.21 1.26
C PRO A 143 -8.10 9.44 2.73
N LEU A 144 -9.19 8.85 3.21
CA LEU A 144 -9.80 9.19 4.50
C LEU A 144 -9.14 8.48 5.70
N LEU A 145 -8.24 7.52 5.46
CA LEU A 145 -7.48 6.83 6.49
C LEU A 145 -8.35 6.07 7.52
N ARG A 146 -9.55 5.59 7.06
CA ARG A 146 -10.44 4.75 7.86
C ARG A 146 -9.80 3.41 8.13
N VAL A 147 -10.01 2.91 9.33
CA VAL A 147 -9.45 1.63 9.78
C VAL A 147 -10.50 0.54 9.74
N THR A 148 -10.13 -0.60 9.17
CA THR A 148 -10.98 -1.79 9.08
C THR A 148 -10.40 -2.90 9.95
N ASP A 149 -11.25 -3.57 10.74
CA ASP A 149 -10.87 -4.71 11.59
C ASP A 149 -10.67 -5.96 10.74
N ILE A 150 -9.39 -6.28 10.49
CA ILE A 150 -8.97 -7.41 9.66
C ILE A 150 -9.42 -8.72 10.28
N ALA A 151 -9.19 -8.92 11.59
CA ALA A 151 -9.46 -10.19 12.26
C ALA A 151 -10.96 -10.54 12.27
N ARG A 152 -11.81 -9.54 12.53
CA ARG A 152 -13.26 -9.71 12.49
C ARG A 152 -13.75 -10.10 11.11
N LEU A 153 -13.28 -9.41 10.06
CA LEU A 153 -13.67 -9.71 8.69
C LEU A 153 -13.12 -11.03 8.19
N ALA A 154 -11.90 -11.41 8.57
CA ALA A 154 -11.32 -12.70 8.25
C ALA A 154 -12.18 -13.84 8.80
N LYS A 155 -12.60 -13.75 10.07
CA LYS A 155 -13.51 -14.75 10.66
C LYS A 155 -14.81 -14.85 9.88
N LEU A 156 -15.46 -13.72 9.58
CA LEU A 156 -16.72 -13.68 8.83
C LEU A 156 -16.58 -14.25 7.41
N ALA A 157 -15.51 -13.92 6.70
CA ALA A 157 -15.25 -14.39 5.35
C ALA A 157 -14.99 -15.88 5.30
N HIS A 158 -14.17 -16.39 6.22
CA HIS A 158 -13.82 -17.81 6.27
C HIS A 158 -15.02 -18.72 6.60
N GLU A 159 -16.01 -18.25 7.37
CA GLU A 159 -17.28 -18.97 7.58
C GLU A 159 -18.04 -19.24 6.27
N LYS A 160 -17.78 -18.44 5.23
CA LYS A 160 -18.36 -18.57 3.88
C LYS A 160 -17.38 -19.10 2.83
N GLY A 161 -16.15 -19.41 3.22
CA GLY A 161 -15.08 -19.83 2.30
C GLY A 161 -14.62 -18.72 1.35
N ALA A 162 -14.82 -17.45 1.71
CA ALA A 162 -14.34 -16.27 0.99
C ALA A 162 -12.94 -15.90 1.44
N LEU A 163 -12.11 -15.39 0.50
CA LEU A 163 -10.77 -14.91 0.77
C LEU A 163 -10.79 -13.50 1.35
N VAL A 164 -9.86 -13.22 2.24
CA VAL A 164 -9.56 -11.84 2.71
C VAL A 164 -8.23 -11.39 2.16
N VAL A 165 -8.28 -10.32 1.38
CA VAL A 165 -7.12 -9.64 0.80
C VAL A 165 -6.98 -8.28 1.46
N VAL A 166 -5.77 -7.95 1.92
CA VAL A 166 -5.50 -6.65 2.53
C VAL A 166 -4.45 -5.90 1.72
N ASP A 167 -4.81 -4.75 1.18
CA ASP A 167 -3.82 -3.78 0.70
C ASP A 167 -3.23 -3.04 1.91
N ASN A 168 -2.00 -3.40 2.24
CA ASN A 168 -1.25 -2.88 3.39
C ASN A 168 -0.17 -1.87 2.97
N THR A 169 -0.37 -1.19 1.86
CA THR A 169 0.60 -0.24 1.30
C THR A 169 0.97 0.86 2.28
N PHE A 170 0.00 1.37 3.07
CA PHE A 170 0.22 2.55 3.93
C PHE A 170 0.98 2.27 5.22
N LEU A 171 0.88 1.06 5.75
CA LEU A 171 1.54 0.69 7.00
C LEU A 171 2.76 -0.22 6.79
N THR A 172 2.87 -0.87 5.64
CA THR A 172 3.89 -1.87 5.33
C THR A 172 3.98 -2.97 6.40
N PRO A 173 4.74 -4.04 6.22
CA PRO A 173 4.98 -5.02 7.28
C PRO A 173 5.70 -4.45 8.51
N TYR A 174 6.18 -3.21 8.41
CA TYR A 174 6.84 -2.52 9.52
C TYR A 174 5.86 -2.21 10.66
N TYR A 175 4.70 -1.66 10.33
CA TYR A 175 3.67 -1.33 11.32
C TYR A 175 2.51 -2.32 11.39
N GLN A 176 2.17 -3.02 10.30
CA GLN A 176 1.02 -3.93 10.25
C GLN A 176 1.35 -5.18 9.45
N LYS A 177 0.97 -6.35 9.94
CA LYS A 177 1.16 -7.66 9.28
C LYS A 177 -0.20 -8.36 9.13
N PRO A 178 -0.93 -8.12 8.03
CA PRO A 178 -2.30 -8.60 7.86
C PRO A 178 -2.47 -10.10 7.97
N LEU A 179 -1.49 -10.89 7.51
CA LEU A 179 -1.55 -12.35 7.58
C LEU A 179 -1.63 -12.87 9.02
N LYS A 180 -1.11 -12.13 10.02
CA LYS A 180 -1.25 -12.48 11.44
C LYS A 180 -2.67 -12.29 11.98
N PHE A 181 -3.46 -11.48 11.31
CA PHE A 181 -4.86 -11.19 11.67
C PHE A 181 -5.86 -11.98 10.83
N GLY A 182 -5.38 -12.99 10.10
CA GLY A 182 -6.23 -13.90 9.33
C GLY A 182 -6.47 -13.50 7.88
N ALA A 183 -5.80 -12.47 7.36
CA ALA A 183 -5.80 -12.22 5.92
C ALA A 183 -5.14 -13.41 5.19
N ASP A 184 -5.72 -13.82 4.06
CA ASP A 184 -5.18 -14.89 3.21
C ASP A 184 -4.06 -14.36 2.31
N ILE A 185 -4.18 -13.11 1.89
CA ILE A 185 -3.26 -12.42 1.00
C ILE A 185 -3.03 -10.99 1.50
N ALA A 186 -1.78 -10.54 1.50
CA ALA A 186 -1.48 -9.12 1.61
C ALA A 186 -0.87 -8.58 0.31
N VAL A 187 -1.31 -7.39 -0.09
CA VAL A 187 -0.88 -6.68 -1.30
C VAL A 187 -0.18 -5.39 -0.89
N TYR A 188 0.84 -5.03 -1.65
CA TYR A 188 1.63 -3.82 -1.44
C TYR A 188 1.94 -3.12 -2.75
N SER A 189 1.70 -1.84 -2.82
CA SER A 189 2.42 -0.99 -3.77
C SER A 189 3.82 -0.72 -3.20
N ALA A 190 4.80 -1.52 -3.61
CA ALA A 190 6.20 -1.34 -3.17
C ALA A 190 6.82 -0.03 -3.72
N THR A 191 6.15 0.62 -4.67
CA THR A 191 6.40 1.98 -5.16
C THR A 191 6.49 3.02 -4.04
N LYS A 192 5.75 2.78 -2.93
CA LYS A 192 5.56 3.74 -1.83
C LYS A 192 6.68 3.59 -0.79
N TYR A 193 6.36 3.45 0.47
CA TYR A 193 7.32 3.40 1.58
C TYR A 193 8.42 2.34 1.42
N ILE A 194 8.15 1.21 0.74
CA ILE A 194 9.12 0.13 0.54
C ILE A 194 10.26 0.60 -0.37
N GLY A 195 9.96 1.18 -1.52
CA GLY A 195 10.95 1.88 -2.37
C GLY A 195 11.47 3.12 -1.68
N GLY A 196 10.58 4.04 -1.32
CA GLY A 196 10.80 5.17 -0.44
C GLY A 196 11.62 6.32 -1.01
N HIS A 197 11.92 6.33 -2.31
CA HIS A 197 12.77 7.34 -2.95
C HIS A 197 12.18 7.85 -4.28
N ALA A 198 10.89 7.63 -4.52
CA ALA A 198 10.14 8.07 -5.71
C ALA A 198 10.77 7.64 -7.06
N ASP A 199 11.59 6.58 -7.07
CA ASP A 199 12.44 6.15 -8.19
C ASP A 199 12.10 4.74 -8.72
N VAL A 200 11.11 4.05 -8.16
CA VAL A 200 10.74 2.68 -8.54
C VAL A 200 9.22 2.49 -8.58
N ILE A 201 8.73 1.76 -9.57
CA ILE A 201 7.34 1.29 -9.63
C ILE A 201 7.35 -0.22 -9.43
N ALA A 202 6.69 -0.69 -8.37
CA ALA A 202 6.66 -2.11 -8.04
C ALA A 202 5.44 -2.50 -7.19
N GLY A 203 5.11 -3.79 -7.19
CA GLY A 203 4.12 -4.38 -6.32
C GLY A 203 4.64 -5.65 -5.65
N VAL A 204 4.02 -6.02 -4.54
CA VAL A 204 4.29 -7.30 -3.87
C VAL A 204 2.96 -7.95 -3.47
N VAL A 205 2.90 -9.26 -3.58
CA VAL A 205 1.82 -10.09 -3.02
C VAL A 205 2.45 -11.10 -2.08
N THR A 206 1.88 -11.29 -0.90
CA THR A 206 2.31 -12.29 0.08
C THR A 206 1.16 -13.20 0.50
N THR A 207 1.46 -14.45 0.80
CA THR A 207 0.51 -15.43 1.33
C THR A 207 1.21 -16.54 2.10
N ASN A 208 0.46 -17.25 2.96
CA ASN A 208 0.91 -18.47 3.63
C ASN A 208 0.34 -19.75 3.02
N ASP A 209 -0.64 -19.63 2.12
CA ASP A 209 -1.29 -20.77 1.47
C ASP A 209 -0.56 -21.17 0.19
N GLU A 210 -0.21 -22.44 0.06
CA GLU A 210 0.54 -22.98 -1.08
C GLU A 210 -0.25 -22.92 -2.39
N LYS A 211 -1.58 -23.19 -2.35
CA LYS A 211 -2.43 -23.16 -3.54
C LYS A 211 -2.61 -21.74 -4.06
N LEU A 212 -2.79 -20.78 -3.15
CA LEU A 212 -2.82 -19.36 -3.53
C LEU A 212 -1.48 -18.93 -4.09
N ALA A 213 -0.35 -19.36 -3.50
CA ALA A 213 0.98 -19.07 -3.98
C ALA A 213 1.21 -19.60 -5.41
N GLU A 214 0.83 -20.84 -5.70
CA GLU A 214 0.90 -21.42 -7.06
C GLU A 214 0.06 -20.61 -8.06
N ARG A 215 -1.15 -20.23 -7.69
CA ARG A 215 -2.03 -19.43 -8.56
C ARG A 215 -1.48 -18.04 -8.81
N ILE A 216 -0.96 -17.37 -7.78
CA ILE A 216 -0.34 -16.03 -7.90
C ILE A 216 0.93 -16.11 -8.76
N ALA A 217 1.76 -17.13 -8.56
CA ALA A 217 2.94 -17.37 -9.40
C ALA A 217 2.56 -17.59 -10.87
N PHE A 218 1.50 -18.38 -11.12
CA PHE A 218 0.94 -18.59 -12.45
C PHE A 218 0.47 -17.28 -13.08
N MET A 219 -0.31 -16.47 -12.35
CA MET A 219 -0.79 -15.17 -12.83
C MET A 219 0.37 -14.23 -13.15
N LYS A 220 1.35 -14.09 -12.23
CA LYS A 220 2.55 -13.28 -12.44
C LYS A 220 3.28 -13.67 -13.73
N ASN A 221 3.53 -14.96 -13.92
CA ASN A 221 4.29 -15.48 -15.07
C ASN A 221 3.52 -15.36 -16.38
N THR A 222 2.22 -15.69 -16.37
CA THR A 222 1.37 -15.73 -17.57
C THR A 222 1.03 -14.32 -18.06
N LEU A 223 0.71 -13.40 -17.18
CA LEU A 223 0.48 -11.99 -17.51
C LEU A 223 1.79 -11.25 -17.87
N GLY A 224 2.94 -11.83 -17.49
CA GLY A 224 4.24 -11.20 -17.71
C GLY A 224 4.50 -9.99 -16.81
N ALA A 225 3.70 -9.81 -15.76
CA ALA A 225 3.75 -8.66 -14.86
C ALA A 225 4.89 -8.78 -13.80
N THR A 226 6.07 -9.19 -14.23
CA THR A 226 7.21 -9.45 -13.36
C THR A 226 8.06 -8.21 -13.15
N LEU A 227 8.55 -8.02 -11.92
CA LEU A 227 9.48 -6.93 -11.60
C LEU A 227 10.85 -7.15 -12.26
N SER A 228 11.48 -6.09 -12.76
CA SER A 228 12.81 -6.15 -13.32
C SER A 228 13.88 -6.36 -12.23
N PRO A 229 15.05 -6.96 -12.56
CA PRO A 229 16.13 -7.13 -11.59
C PRO A 229 16.68 -5.81 -11.04
N LEU A 230 16.71 -4.76 -11.85
CA LEU A 230 17.21 -3.45 -11.42
C LEU A 230 16.30 -2.80 -10.38
N GLU A 231 14.99 -2.83 -10.63
CA GLU A 231 13.99 -2.35 -9.68
C GLU A 231 13.96 -3.20 -8.41
N ALA A 232 14.10 -4.53 -8.52
CA ALA A 232 14.22 -5.41 -7.36
C ALA A 232 15.43 -5.05 -6.47
N TYR A 233 16.55 -4.68 -7.09
CA TYR A 233 17.72 -4.19 -6.38
C TYR A 233 17.47 -2.85 -5.68
N SER A 234 16.78 -1.91 -6.34
CA SER A 234 16.36 -0.64 -5.74
C SER A 234 15.47 -0.86 -4.51
N LEU A 235 14.51 -1.82 -4.60
CA LEU A 235 13.68 -2.19 -3.45
C LEU A 235 14.48 -2.81 -2.29
N ILE A 236 15.50 -3.62 -2.58
CA ILE A 236 16.41 -4.15 -1.53
C ILE A 236 17.11 -2.99 -0.80
N LYS A 237 17.54 -1.95 -1.52
CA LYS A 237 18.12 -0.75 -0.91
C LYS A 237 17.09 0.03 -0.09
N GLY A 238 15.89 0.23 -0.65
CA GLY A 238 14.78 0.89 0.03
C GLY A 238 14.42 0.21 1.34
N LEU A 239 14.30 -1.13 1.35
CA LEU A 239 14.03 -1.89 2.57
C LEU A 239 15.08 -1.66 3.67
N LYS A 240 16.36 -1.59 3.33
CA LYS A 240 17.44 -1.42 4.32
C LYS A 240 17.35 -0.13 5.11
N THR A 241 16.65 0.88 4.60
CA THR A 241 16.45 2.18 5.26
C THR A 241 15.00 2.42 5.67
N LEU A 242 14.12 1.44 5.45
CA LEU A 242 12.68 1.63 5.69
C LEU A 242 12.40 2.05 7.14
N SER A 243 12.96 1.35 8.13
CA SER A 243 12.67 1.64 9.54
C SER A 243 13.04 3.08 9.90
N VAL A 244 14.27 3.52 9.61
CA VAL A 244 14.73 4.88 9.96
C VAL A 244 13.97 5.97 9.21
N ARG A 245 13.54 5.71 7.97
CA ARG A 245 12.71 6.64 7.22
C ARG A 245 11.30 6.70 7.79
N PHE A 246 10.67 5.55 8.00
CA PHE A 246 9.28 5.48 8.39
C PHE A 246 9.07 5.94 9.85
N ASP A 247 10.03 5.69 10.74
CA ASP A 247 10.02 6.24 12.11
C ASP A 247 10.11 7.78 12.07
N ARG A 248 11.01 8.35 11.28
CA ARG A 248 11.11 9.81 11.12
C ARG A 248 9.85 10.39 10.51
N GLN A 249 9.31 9.80 9.45
CA GLN A 249 8.06 10.22 8.82
C GLN A 249 6.89 10.18 9.81
N SER A 250 6.77 9.11 10.59
CA SER A 250 5.72 8.97 11.61
C SER A 250 5.86 10.00 12.74
N GLN A 251 7.08 10.27 13.20
CA GLN A 251 7.34 11.32 14.19
C GLN A 251 6.96 12.71 13.68
N ASN A 252 7.36 13.05 12.46
CA ASN A 252 6.98 14.30 11.81
C ASN A 252 5.46 14.40 11.67
N THR A 253 4.81 13.29 11.29
CA THR A 253 3.34 13.20 11.15
C THR A 253 2.62 13.54 12.44
N LEU A 254 3.08 13.01 13.58
CA LEU A 254 2.48 13.31 14.89
C LEU A 254 2.59 14.79 15.26
N GLN A 255 3.72 15.43 14.97
CA GLN A 255 3.91 16.86 15.23
C GLN A 255 3.02 17.71 14.33
N ILE A 256 2.88 17.35 13.04
CA ILE A 256 1.99 18.04 12.11
C ILE A 256 0.51 17.84 12.49
N ILE A 257 0.13 16.66 12.97
CA ILE A 257 -1.22 16.41 13.50
C ILE A 257 -1.52 17.35 14.67
N ASP A 258 -0.56 17.49 15.59
CA ASP A 258 -0.73 18.39 16.75
C ASP A 258 -0.88 19.85 16.29
N PHE A 259 -0.01 20.32 15.39
CA PHE A 259 -0.12 21.64 14.79
C PHE A 259 -1.49 21.88 14.13
N LEU A 260 -1.93 20.97 13.25
CA LEU A 260 -3.19 21.11 12.54
C LEU A 260 -4.42 21.08 13.45
N LYS A 261 -4.39 20.27 14.53
CA LYS A 261 -5.46 20.22 15.54
C LYS A 261 -5.60 21.53 16.32
N ASN A 262 -4.50 22.23 16.53
CA ASN A 262 -4.47 23.50 17.25
C ASN A 262 -4.64 24.72 16.34
N SER A 263 -4.78 24.52 15.02
CA SER A 263 -4.98 25.59 14.05
C SER A 263 -6.45 25.98 13.91
N ASP A 264 -6.75 27.27 14.11
CA ASP A 264 -8.10 27.81 13.89
C ASP A 264 -8.57 27.73 12.43
N ALA A 265 -7.66 27.53 11.48
CA ALA A 265 -7.95 27.42 10.05
C ALA A 265 -8.43 26.04 9.63
N VAL A 266 -8.20 25.00 10.44
CA VAL A 266 -8.52 23.62 10.09
C VAL A 266 -9.93 23.25 10.55
N LYS A 267 -10.72 22.70 9.64
CA LYS A 267 -12.10 22.25 9.88
C LYS A 267 -12.14 20.83 10.43
N VAL A 268 -11.40 19.94 9.81
CA VAL A 268 -11.36 18.51 10.15
C VAL A 268 -10.00 17.94 9.76
N ILE A 269 -9.55 16.93 10.51
CA ILE A 269 -8.32 16.18 10.25
C ILE A 269 -8.61 14.69 10.35
N HIS A 270 -8.05 13.91 9.40
CA HIS A 270 -8.16 12.47 9.31
C HIS A 270 -6.78 11.83 9.32
N TYR A 271 -6.61 10.84 10.17
CA TYR A 271 -5.45 9.95 10.25
C TYR A 271 -5.90 8.60 10.81
N ALA A 272 -5.09 7.56 10.71
CA ALA A 272 -5.48 6.22 11.13
C ALA A 272 -5.91 6.18 12.61
N GLY A 273 -7.15 5.74 12.87
CA GLY A 273 -7.74 5.70 14.20
C GLY A 273 -8.30 7.04 14.72
N SER A 274 -8.49 8.04 13.85
CA SER A 274 -8.98 9.38 14.27
C SER A 274 -10.49 9.52 14.41
N TYR A 275 -11.28 8.57 13.90
CA TYR A 275 -12.73 8.74 13.75
C TYR A 275 -13.53 8.39 15.00
N SER A 276 -13.14 7.35 15.74
CA SER A 276 -13.81 6.93 16.96
C SER A 276 -12.87 6.18 17.90
N ALA A 277 -13.32 5.99 19.14
CA ALA A 277 -12.57 5.20 20.13
C ALA A 277 -12.44 3.73 19.69
N GLU A 278 -13.47 3.16 19.05
CA GLU A 278 -13.48 1.81 18.52
C GLU A 278 -12.49 1.65 17.40
N GLU A 279 -12.47 2.58 16.44
CA GLU A 279 -11.54 2.56 15.31
C GLU A 279 -10.09 2.72 15.77
N LYS A 280 -9.87 3.58 16.77
CA LYS A 280 -8.55 3.73 17.42
C LYS A 280 -8.11 2.43 18.11
N ALA A 281 -9.01 1.76 18.83
CA ALA A 281 -8.71 0.48 19.46
C ALA A 281 -8.35 -0.61 18.44
N VAL A 282 -9.05 -0.66 17.31
CA VAL A 282 -8.72 -1.56 16.20
C VAL A 282 -7.34 -1.24 15.64
N GLN A 283 -7.03 0.04 15.37
CA GLN A 283 -5.72 0.46 14.89
C GLN A 283 -4.60 0.03 15.85
N GLU A 284 -4.75 0.29 17.13
CA GLU A 284 -3.76 -0.05 18.17
C GLU A 284 -3.60 -1.58 18.36
N ALA A 285 -4.66 -2.36 18.10
CA ALA A 285 -4.61 -3.82 18.18
C ALA A 285 -3.90 -4.50 17.00
N GLN A 286 -4.01 -3.93 15.80
CA GLN A 286 -3.49 -4.56 14.58
C GLN A 286 -2.25 -3.89 14.00
N ALA A 287 -1.91 -2.68 14.45
CA ALA A 287 -0.75 -1.93 13.97
C ALA A 287 0.03 -1.26 15.10
N SER A 288 1.35 -1.17 14.96
CA SER A 288 2.24 -0.52 15.92
C SER A 288 2.46 0.99 15.66
N GLY A 289 1.80 1.56 14.65
CA GLY A 289 1.90 2.97 14.28
C GLY A 289 0.75 3.41 13.39
N ILE A 290 0.64 4.72 13.17
CA ILE A 290 -0.42 5.34 12.34
C ILE A 290 0.00 5.61 10.90
N GLY A 291 1.26 5.31 10.55
CA GLY A 291 1.83 5.66 9.24
C GLY A 291 2.25 7.13 9.14
N ALA A 292 2.30 7.64 7.92
CA ALA A 292 2.78 8.99 7.63
C ALA A 292 1.89 9.75 6.64
N LEU A 293 0.58 9.57 6.77
CA LEU A 293 -0.44 10.25 5.97
C LEU A 293 -1.42 11.00 6.86
N ILE A 294 -1.83 12.17 6.38
CA ILE A 294 -2.86 13.01 7.00
C ILE A 294 -3.77 13.50 5.87
N SER A 295 -5.07 13.50 6.08
CA SER A 295 -5.99 14.27 5.25
C SER A 295 -6.72 15.31 6.09
N PHE A 296 -6.98 16.48 5.54
CA PHE A 296 -7.63 17.56 6.27
C PHE A 296 -8.39 18.49 5.34
N GLU A 297 -9.28 19.31 5.91
CA GLU A 297 -9.95 20.39 5.21
C GLU A 297 -9.71 21.72 5.93
N LEU A 298 -9.58 22.79 5.17
CA LEU A 298 -9.62 24.15 5.69
C LEU A 298 -11.07 24.59 5.96
N LYS A 299 -11.26 25.49 6.93
CA LYS A 299 -12.54 26.12 7.20
C LYS A 299 -12.93 27.11 6.08
N ASP A 300 -14.20 27.42 6.02
CA ASP A 300 -14.69 28.54 5.21
C ASP A 300 -13.94 29.81 5.57
N GLY A 301 -13.64 30.65 4.55
CA GLY A 301 -12.78 31.83 4.70
C GLY A 301 -11.30 31.58 4.44
N TYR A 302 -10.94 30.35 3.98
CA TYR A 302 -9.60 30.01 3.48
C TYR A 302 -9.71 29.40 2.08
N ASP A 303 -8.89 29.88 1.14
CA ASP A 303 -8.83 29.35 -0.23
C ASP A 303 -7.78 28.26 -0.33
N LYS A 304 -8.22 27.02 -0.61
CA LYS A 304 -7.32 25.86 -0.77
C LYS A 304 -6.32 26.00 -1.92
N ASN A 305 -6.71 26.72 -3.02
CA ASN A 305 -5.83 26.90 -4.17
C ASN A 305 -4.71 27.88 -3.83
N ILE A 306 -5.05 28.96 -3.09
CA ILE A 306 -4.05 29.91 -2.58
C ILE A 306 -3.14 29.17 -1.57
N PHE A 307 -3.70 28.37 -0.68
CA PHE A 307 -2.91 27.55 0.26
C PHE A 307 -1.90 26.68 -0.46
N VAL A 308 -2.35 25.81 -1.39
CA VAL A 308 -1.47 24.88 -2.12
C VAL A 308 -0.41 25.61 -2.93
N LYS A 309 -0.76 26.74 -3.58
CA LYS A 309 0.20 27.54 -4.38
C LYS A 309 1.27 28.24 -3.56
N ASN A 310 1.07 28.41 -2.27
CA ASN A 310 2.02 29.08 -1.38
C ASN A 310 2.84 28.12 -0.51
N LEU A 311 2.67 26.83 -0.66
CA LEU A 311 3.57 25.83 -0.08
C LEU A 311 4.92 25.86 -0.81
N GLU A 312 6.00 25.81 -0.06
CA GLU A 312 7.38 25.89 -0.56
C GLU A 312 8.12 24.54 -0.38
N LEU A 313 7.71 23.71 0.60
CA LEU A 313 8.33 22.42 0.92
C LEU A 313 7.44 21.23 0.56
N PHE A 314 6.12 21.40 0.54
CA PHE A 314 5.21 20.35 0.09
C PHE A 314 4.97 20.45 -1.40
N ASP A 315 5.47 19.50 -2.19
CA ASP A 315 5.20 19.46 -3.62
C ASP A 315 3.79 18.98 -3.93
N LEU A 316 3.08 19.69 -4.81
CA LEU A 316 1.77 19.25 -5.31
C LEU A 316 1.97 18.10 -6.31
N ALA A 317 1.82 16.87 -5.84
CA ALA A 317 2.02 15.68 -6.65
C ALA A 317 1.13 14.52 -6.23
N VAL A 318 0.87 13.61 -7.16
CA VAL A 318 0.32 12.29 -6.83
C VAL A 318 1.41 11.42 -6.19
N SER A 319 1.02 10.31 -5.60
CA SER A 319 1.88 9.37 -4.88
C SER A 319 2.06 9.71 -3.40
N LEU A 320 2.96 9.03 -2.74
CA LEU A 320 3.24 9.12 -1.30
C LEU A 320 4.42 8.21 -0.94
N GLY A 321 4.92 8.34 0.28
CA GLY A 321 5.85 7.38 0.88
C GLY A 321 7.31 7.53 0.45
N GLY A 322 7.62 8.59 -0.32
CA GLY A 322 8.99 9.05 -0.57
C GLY A 322 9.61 9.71 0.67
N VAL A 323 10.85 10.14 0.55
CA VAL A 323 11.53 10.93 1.58
C VAL A 323 11.09 12.39 1.57
N GLU A 324 10.52 12.85 0.46
CA GLU A 324 9.98 14.19 0.27
C GLU A 324 8.51 14.27 0.72
N SER A 325 8.12 15.41 1.29
CA SER A 325 6.74 15.71 1.66
C SER A 325 5.91 16.14 0.45
N LEU A 326 4.75 15.49 0.28
CA LEU A 326 3.84 15.76 -0.83
C LEU A 326 2.46 16.19 -0.33
N ILE A 327 1.79 17.03 -1.13
CA ILE A 327 0.37 17.32 -0.99
C ILE A 327 -0.38 16.91 -2.26
N CYS A 328 -1.59 16.39 -2.11
CA CYS A 328 -2.48 16.19 -3.25
C CYS A 328 -3.92 16.56 -2.90
N HIS A 329 -4.71 16.84 -3.93
CA HIS A 329 -6.14 17.05 -3.87
C HIS A 329 -6.85 15.77 -4.35
N PRO A 330 -7.37 14.92 -3.45
CA PRO A 330 -7.89 13.61 -3.84
C PRO A 330 -8.98 13.66 -4.91
N ALA A 331 -9.93 14.59 -4.80
CA ALA A 331 -11.07 14.68 -5.70
C ALA A 331 -10.66 14.90 -7.17
N SER A 332 -9.63 15.72 -7.45
CA SER A 332 -9.18 16.01 -8.82
C SER A 332 -7.93 15.26 -9.25
N MET A 333 -7.33 14.42 -8.39
CA MET A 333 -6.07 13.71 -8.68
C MET A 333 -6.21 12.21 -8.49
N THR A 334 -6.18 11.70 -7.24
CA THR A 334 -6.11 10.26 -6.98
C THR A 334 -7.45 9.53 -7.11
N HIS A 335 -8.58 10.23 -7.02
CA HIS A 335 -9.95 9.70 -7.12
C HIS A 335 -10.76 10.36 -8.24
N GLU A 336 -10.11 10.97 -9.22
CA GLU A 336 -10.76 11.54 -10.41
C GLU A 336 -11.64 10.53 -11.18
N SER A 337 -11.30 9.24 -11.09
CA SER A 337 -12.09 8.16 -11.71
C SER A 337 -13.44 7.88 -11.05
N TYR A 338 -13.69 8.44 -9.87
CA TYR A 338 -14.99 8.40 -9.20
C TYR A 338 -15.85 9.55 -9.70
N ASP A 339 -17.14 9.31 -9.95
CA ASP A 339 -18.06 10.42 -10.21
C ASP A 339 -18.26 11.27 -8.95
N LYS A 340 -18.69 12.53 -9.14
CA LYS A 340 -18.82 13.49 -8.03
C LYS A 340 -19.80 13.03 -6.97
N ALA A 341 -20.91 12.39 -7.35
CA ALA A 341 -21.92 11.92 -6.41
C ALA A 341 -21.35 10.80 -5.52
N LEU A 342 -20.54 9.91 -6.10
CA LEU A 342 -19.85 8.87 -5.34
C LEU A 342 -18.76 9.49 -4.44
N GLN A 343 -17.96 10.45 -4.94
CA GLN A 343 -16.96 11.13 -4.11
C GLN A 343 -17.62 11.77 -2.86
N GLU A 344 -18.70 12.51 -3.03
CA GLU A 344 -19.46 13.13 -1.93
C GLU A 344 -20.01 12.09 -0.96
N LYS A 345 -20.62 11.02 -1.50
CA LYS A 345 -21.19 9.92 -0.70
C LYS A 345 -20.15 9.27 0.20
N ILE A 346 -18.93 9.06 -0.28
CA ILE A 346 -17.85 8.40 0.48
C ILE A 346 -17.00 9.38 1.30
N GLY A 347 -17.37 10.67 1.32
CA GLY A 347 -16.73 11.71 2.14
C GLY A 347 -15.48 12.35 1.53
N ILE A 348 -15.27 12.20 0.22
CA ILE A 348 -14.20 12.90 -0.51
C ILE A 348 -14.77 14.23 -1.00
N SER A 349 -14.69 15.25 -0.15
CA SER A 349 -15.14 16.60 -0.48
C SER A 349 -14.17 17.29 -1.42
N ASP A 350 -14.66 18.35 -2.09
CA ASP A 350 -13.80 19.24 -2.90
C ASP A 350 -12.81 20.05 -2.02
N GLY A 351 -13.03 20.13 -0.71
CA GLY A 351 -12.11 20.77 0.25
C GLY A 351 -10.99 19.87 0.76
N LEU A 352 -11.05 18.56 0.52
CA LEU A 352 -10.15 17.61 1.10
C LEU A 352 -8.75 17.69 0.49
N LEU A 353 -7.72 17.83 1.34
CA LEU A 353 -6.31 17.78 0.99
C LEU A 353 -5.65 16.62 1.72
N ARG A 354 -4.69 15.94 1.07
CA ARG A 354 -3.93 14.84 1.69
C ARG A 354 -2.45 15.18 1.67
N LEU A 355 -1.81 15.11 2.85
CA LEU A 355 -0.37 15.20 3.04
C LEU A 355 0.24 13.81 3.13
N ALA A 356 1.34 13.59 2.44
CA ALA A 356 2.27 12.49 2.65
C ALA A 356 3.55 13.08 3.23
N ILE A 357 3.86 12.71 4.47
CA ILE A 357 4.92 13.36 5.24
C ILE A 357 6.27 12.69 4.97
N GLY A 358 7.26 13.49 4.66
CA GLY A 358 8.64 13.09 4.41
C GLY A 358 9.52 13.10 5.66
N ILE A 359 10.84 13.10 5.43
CA ILE A 359 11.86 13.05 6.51
C ILE A 359 12.52 14.40 6.79
N GLU A 360 12.02 15.47 6.22
CA GLU A 360 12.51 16.84 6.43
C GLU A 360 12.47 17.22 7.92
N ASN A 361 12.96 18.38 8.27
CA ASN A 361 12.78 18.90 9.63
C ASN A 361 11.31 19.25 9.85
N ALA A 362 10.73 18.76 10.95
CA ALA A 362 9.30 18.94 11.25
C ALA A 362 8.93 20.42 11.47
N ASP A 363 9.83 21.20 12.08
CA ASP A 363 9.58 22.63 12.32
C ASP A 363 9.53 23.41 11.01
N ASP A 364 10.36 23.04 10.02
CA ASP A 364 10.33 23.65 8.69
C ASP A 364 9.02 23.31 7.96
N LEU A 365 8.57 22.05 8.04
CA LEU A 365 7.28 21.63 7.46
C LEU A 365 6.10 22.35 8.11
N ILE A 366 6.11 22.51 9.43
CA ILE A 366 5.07 23.25 10.16
C ILE A 366 5.09 24.72 9.79
N PHE A 367 6.28 25.34 9.68
CA PHE A 367 6.42 26.72 9.25
C PHE A 367 5.86 26.94 7.83
N ASP A 368 6.12 25.99 6.91
CA ASP A 368 5.59 26.05 5.55
C ASP A 368 4.05 25.96 5.53
N LEU A 369 3.46 25.06 6.30
CA LEU A 369 2.01 24.98 6.45
C LEU A 369 1.43 26.27 7.05
N GLU A 370 2.05 26.81 8.10
CA GLU A 370 1.58 28.00 8.79
C GLU A 370 1.59 29.24 7.88
N GLN A 371 2.69 29.47 7.13
CA GLN A 371 2.80 30.62 6.23
C GLN A 371 1.80 30.51 5.06
N ALA A 372 1.58 29.30 4.52
CA ALA A 372 0.63 29.06 3.46
C ALA A 372 -0.82 29.25 3.95
N ILE A 373 -1.15 28.80 5.16
CA ILE A 373 -2.47 29.05 5.80
C ILE A 373 -2.72 30.56 5.97
N LYS A 374 -1.72 31.33 6.46
CA LYS A 374 -1.85 32.77 6.63
C LYS A 374 -2.16 33.48 5.31
N LYS A 375 -1.51 33.10 4.21
CA LYS A 375 -1.72 33.65 2.87
C LYS A 375 -3.07 33.23 2.26
N ALA A 376 -3.61 32.06 2.65
CA ALA A 376 -4.85 31.52 2.14
C ALA A 376 -6.10 32.16 2.72
N LYS A 377 -5.99 32.98 3.77
CA LYS A 377 -7.13 33.66 4.40
C LYS A 377 -7.71 34.70 3.45
N ILE A 378 -9.03 34.59 3.20
CA ILE A 378 -9.83 35.46 2.32
C ILE A 378 -10.37 36.66 3.11
#